data_58fdfe6d167df432c63b203c9ff70ba5
#
_entry.id   58fdfe6d167df432c63b203c9ff70ba5
#
_cell.length_a   1.000
_cell.length_b   1.000
_cell.length_c   1.000
_cell.angle_alpha   90.00
_cell.angle_beta   90.00
_cell.angle_gamma   90.00
#
_symmetry.space_group_name_H-M   'P 1'
#
loop_
_entity.id
_entity.type
_entity.pdbx_description
1 polymer ?
#
loop_
_entity_poly.entity_id
_entity_poly.type
_entity_poly.pdbx_seq_one_letter_code
_entity_poly.pdbx_strand_id
1 'polypeptide(L)'
;MPSRYRVPVGWLVGLAVVALARPRPWSLLVGLTLACAGEALRLWASGHIEKTRRLATGGPYAHSRNPLYVGSLLIALGVALACASPWVVLAVAVYFLAFYPSVMREEAAFLAGKFPPEYSAWAAAVPLFWPRLAPAGPRASRFDWGQVRSNREWRTALALPLVVALLVALPYARRAIGL
;
A
#
# COMPACT_ATOMS: atom_id res chain seq x y z
N MET A 1 -6.45 16.65 -10.03
CA MET A 1 -5.39 16.80 -11.06
C MET A 1 -4.04 16.12 -10.73
N PRO A 2 -3.61 15.95 -9.47
CA PRO A 2 -2.36 15.21 -9.20
C PRO A 2 -2.42 13.72 -9.58
N SER A 3 -3.58 13.09 -9.56
CA SER A 3 -3.77 11.66 -9.82
C SER A 3 -3.24 11.18 -11.19
N ARG A 4 -3.30 12.02 -12.24
CA ARG A 4 -2.81 11.67 -13.58
C ARG A 4 -1.29 11.51 -13.67
N TYR A 5 -0.53 12.20 -12.83
CA TYR A 5 0.93 12.12 -12.80
C TYR A 5 1.46 11.01 -11.89
N ARG A 6 0.59 10.38 -11.09
CA ARG A 6 0.97 9.34 -10.14
C ARG A 6 1.72 8.20 -10.81
N VAL A 7 1.24 7.70 -11.94
CA VAL A 7 1.85 6.56 -12.63
C VAL A 7 3.22 6.91 -13.21
N PRO A 8 3.38 7.97 -14.03
CA PRO A 8 4.71 8.30 -14.58
C PRO A 8 5.73 8.66 -13.49
N VAL A 9 5.33 9.40 -12.44
CA VAL A 9 6.24 9.71 -11.32
C VAL A 9 6.57 8.44 -10.53
N GLY A 10 5.63 7.49 -10.39
CA GLY A 10 5.90 6.19 -9.79
C GLY A 10 6.98 5.39 -10.51
N TRP A 11 7.02 5.43 -11.84
CA TRP A 11 8.09 4.81 -12.62
C TRP A 11 9.45 5.48 -12.39
N LEU A 12 9.49 6.81 -12.29
CA LEU A 12 10.73 7.55 -11.96
C LEU A 12 11.25 7.18 -10.57
N VAL A 13 10.35 7.07 -9.58
CA VAL A 13 10.73 6.58 -8.25
C VAL A 13 11.24 5.14 -8.32
N GLY A 14 10.61 4.26 -9.10
CA GLY A 14 11.07 2.90 -9.33
C GLY A 14 12.49 2.82 -9.92
N LEU A 15 12.79 3.67 -10.91
CA LEU A 15 14.14 3.79 -11.47
C LEU A 15 15.15 4.30 -10.44
N ALA A 16 14.77 5.29 -9.63
CA ALA A 16 15.61 5.80 -8.54
C ALA A 16 15.89 4.72 -7.49
N VAL A 17 14.90 3.87 -7.17
CA VAL A 17 15.08 2.70 -6.30
C VAL A 17 16.20 1.80 -6.83
N VAL A 18 16.14 1.40 -8.11
CA VAL A 18 17.14 0.52 -8.71
C VAL A 18 18.52 1.19 -8.74
N ALA A 19 18.60 2.49 -9.08
CA ALA A 19 19.86 3.23 -9.20
C ALA A 19 20.54 3.44 -7.83
N LEU A 20 19.77 3.81 -6.81
CA LEU A 20 20.27 4.24 -5.50
C LEU A 20 20.31 3.15 -4.44
N ALA A 21 19.70 1.98 -4.70
CA ALA A 21 19.67 0.89 -3.73
C ALA A 21 21.08 0.37 -3.43
N ARG A 22 21.34 0.12 -2.14
CA ARG A 22 22.58 -0.47 -1.61
C ARG A 22 22.19 -1.55 -0.58
N PRO A 23 21.42 -2.59 -1.01
CA PRO A 23 20.85 -3.57 -0.08
C PRO A 23 21.93 -4.27 0.74
N ARG A 24 21.63 -4.47 2.02
CA ARG A 24 22.46 -5.17 2.99
C ARG A 24 21.64 -6.28 3.64
N PRO A 25 22.25 -7.36 4.17
CA PRO A 25 21.49 -8.46 4.78
C PRO A 25 20.48 -7.99 5.84
N TRP A 26 20.90 -7.11 6.76
CA TRP A 26 20.02 -6.57 7.79
C TRP A 26 18.89 -5.70 7.23
N SER A 27 19.18 -4.87 6.21
CA SER A 27 18.16 -4.00 5.61
C SER A 27 17.14 -4.78 4.80
N LEU A 28 17.56 -5.86 4.14
CA LEU A 28 16.65 -6.80 3.50
C LEU A 28 15.74 -7.44 4.54
N LEU A 29 16.28 -7.96 5.65
CA LEU A 29 15.47 -8.59 6.69
C LEU A 29 14.40 -7.63 7.23
N VAL A 30 14.80 -6.44 7.69
CA VAL A 30 13.87 -5.45 8.26
C VAL A 30 12.86 -4.96 7.21
N GLY A 31 13.35 -4.60 6.02
CA GLY A 31 12.52 -4.07 4.95
C GLY A 31 11.50 -5.09 4.45
N LEU A 32 11.91 -6.35 4.26
CA LEU A 32 11.01 -7.40 3.80
C LEU A 32 9.97 -7.79 4.85
N THR A 33 10.34 -7.82 6.12
CA THR A 33 9.37 -8.04 7.21
C THR A 33 8.27 -7.00 7.17
N LEU A 34 8.64 -5.71 7.02
CA LEU A 34 7.67 -4.62 6.92
C LEU A 34 6.81 -4.71 5.64
N ALA A 35 7.44 -5.04 4.51
CA ALA A 35 6.71 -5.21 3.24
C ALA A 35 5.73 -6.39 3.30
N CYS A 36 6.11 -7.52 3.89
CA CYS A 36 5.22 -8.66 4.10
C CYS A 36 4.04 -8.32 5.01
N ALA A 37 4.26 -7.55 6.08
CA ALA A 37 3.18 -7.06 6.94
C ALA A 37 2.21 -6.16 6.17
N GLY A 38 2.73 -5.29 5.29
CA GLY A 38 1.93 -4.45 4.40
C GLY A 38 1.09 -5.28 3.41
N GLU A 39 1.69 -6.32 2.81
CA GLU A 39 0.97 -7.23 1.89
C GLU A 39 -0.11 -8.03 2.61
N ALA A 40 0.18 -8.55 3.82
CA ALA A 40 -0.82 -9.24 4.63
C ALA A 40 -2.02 -8.33 4.95
N LEU A 41 -1.77 -7.06 5.30
CA LEU A 41 -2.83 -6.07 5.51
C LEU A 41 -3.64 -5.82 4.23
N ARG A 42 -3.00 -5.74 3.07
CA ARG A 42 -3.68 -5.55 1.78
C ARG A 42 -4.54 -6.76 1.42
N LEU A 43 -4.01 -7.97 1.57
CA LEU A 43 -4.78 -9.21 1.35
C LEU A 43 -6.00 -9.26 2.27
N TRP A 44 -5.83 -8.95 3.55
CA TRP A 44 -6.94 -8.87 4.50
C TRP A 44 -7.97 -7.81 4.10
N ALA A 45 -7.54 -6.62 3.72
CA ALA A 45 -8.42 -5.55 3.29
C ALA A 45 -9.16 -5.89 1.99
N SER A 46 -8.45 -6.43 1.00
CA SER A 46 -9.05 -6.75 -0.31
C SER A 46 -10.13 -7.83 -0.23
N GLY A 47 -10.02 -8.76 0.74
CA GLY A 47 -11.04 -9.78 0.99
C GLY A 47 -12.34 -9.25 1.60
N HIS A 48 -12.36 -7.98 2.07
CA HIS A 48 -13.57 -7.33 2.60
C HIS A 48 -14.26 -6.41 1.59
N ILE A 49 -13.65 -6.15 0.41
CA ILE A 49 -14.19 -5.22 -0.58
C ILE A 49 -15.07 -5.95 -1.60
N GLU A 50 -16.33 -5.61 -1.62
CA GLU A 50 -17.24 -5.85 -2.75
C GLU A 50 -17.36 -4.56 -3.57
N LYS A 51 -16.48 -4.39 -4.57
CA LYS A 51 -16.44 -3.15 -5.36
C LYS A 51 -17.81 -2.79 -5.89
N THR A 52 -18.22 -1.54 -5.65
CA THR A 52 -19.45 -0.91 -6.12
C THR A 52 -20.78 -1.48 -5.62
N ARG A 53 -20.79 -2.55 -4.83
CA ARG A 53 -22.02 -3.19 -4.33
C ARG A 53 -22.36 -2.79 -2.91
N ARG A 54 -21.38 -2.80 -2.01
CA ARG A 54 -21.54 -2.48 -0.59
C ARG A 54 -20.37 -1.66 -0.06
N LEU A 55 -20.63 -0.83 0.94
CA LEU A 55 -19.58 -0.14 1.67
C LEU A 55 -18.88 -1.15 2.60
N ALA A 56 -17.56 -1.34 2.41
CA ALA A 56 -16.75 -2.17 3.30
C ALA A 56 -16.47 -1.41 4.60
N THR A 57 -17.01 -1.90 5.71
CA THR A 57 -16.87 -1.28 7.04
C THR A 57 -16.35 -2.24 8.10
N GLY A 58 -16.22 -3.55 7.78
CA GLY A 58 -15.72 -4.59 8.67
C GLY A 58 -14.23 -4.89 8.50
N GLY A 59 -13.69 -5.75 9.34
CA GLY A 59 -12.28 -6.14 9.31
C GLY A 59 -11.35 -4.92 9.41
N PRO A 60 -10.34 -4.78 8.53
CA PRO A 60 -9.42 -3.65 8.58
C PRO A 60 -10.10 -2.29 8.33
N TYR A 61 -11.29 -2.26 7.70
CA TYR A 61 -12.08 -1.05 7.49
C TYR A 61 -12.77 -0.53 8.75
N ALA A 62 -12.79 -1.31 9.82
CA ALA A 62 -13.20 -0.85 11.14
C ALA A 62 -12.07 -0.07 11.87
N HIS A 63 -10.85 -0.11 11.37
CA HIS A 63 -9.68 0.56 11.93
C HIS A 63 -9.24 1.79 11.13
N SER A 64 -9.34 1.72 9.81
CA SER A 64 -9.01 2.81 8.88
C SER A 64 -9.97 2.77 7.69
N ARG A 65 -10.32 3.94 7.13
CA ARG A 65 -11.12 3.99 5.91
C ARG A 65 -10.33 3.59 4.66
N ASN A 66 -8.99 3.61 4.75
CA ASN A 66 -8.09 3.31 3.64
C ASN A 66 -7.01 2.28 3.98
N PRO A 67 -7.36 1.06 4.49
CA PRO A 67 -6.38 0.07 4.91
C PRO A 67 -5.52 -0.46 3.76
N LEU A 68 -6.02 -0.47 2.52
CA LEU A 68 -5.22 -0.80 1.34
C LEU A 68 -4.08 0.20 1.12
N TYR A 69 -4.32 1.50 1.37
CA TYR A 69 -3.25 2.51 1.25
C TYR A 69 -2.28 2.46 2.44
N VAL A 70 -2.74 2.09 3.64
CA VAL A 70 -1.85 1.80 4.77
C VAL A 70 -0.91 0.65 4.41
N GLY A 71 -1.46 -0.46 3.90
CA GLY A 71 -0.65 -1.59 3.43
C GLY A 71 0.32 -1.21 2.29
N SER A 72 -0.12 -0.37 1.33
CA SER A 72 0.75 0.14 0.27
C SER A 72 1.91 0.99 0.81
N LEU A 73 1.66 1.82 1.83
CA LEU A 73 2.71 2.59 2.49
C LEU A 73 3.72 1.66 3.19
N LEU A 74 3.23 0.64 3.91
CA LEU A 74 4.11 -0.34 4.56
C LEU A 74 4.98 -1.10 3.55
N ILE A 75 4.42 -1.52 2.41
CA ILE A 75 5.18 -2.17 1.34
C ILE A 75 6.24 -1.20 0.79
N ALA A 76 5.85 0.03 0.45
CA ALA A 76 6.75 1.01 -0.14
C ALA A 76 7.89 1.40 0.82
N LEU A 77 7.59 1.61 2.11
CA LEU A 77 8.58 1.85 3.15
C LEU A 77 9.47 0.63 3.38
N GLY A 78 8.88 -0.58 3.37
CA GLY A 78 9.63 -1.83 3.50
C GLY A 78 10.65 -1.99 2.37
N VAL A 79 10.24 -1.78 1.13
CA VAL A 79 11.15 -1.80 -0.04
C VAL A 79 12.19 -0.70 0.07
N ALA A 80 11.83 0.52 0.50
CA ALA A 80 12.76 1.63 0.66
C ALA A 80 13.82 1.34 1.74
N LEU A 81 13.42 0.75 2.86
CA LEU A 81 14.35 0.30 3.92
C LEU A 81 15.26 -0.83 3.43
N ALA A 82 14.72 -1.80 2.67
CA ALA A 82 15.52 -2.88 2.07
C ALA A 82 16.63 -2.33 1.15
N CYS A 83 16.41 -1.18 0.50
CA CYS A 83 17.41 -0.50 -0.32
C CYS A 83 18.59 0.07 0.47
N ALA A 84 18.51 0.22 1.80
CA ALA A 84 19.53 0.84 2.66
C ALA A 84 20.02 2.21 2.13
N SER A 85 19.11 3.00 1.55
CA SER A 85 19.39 4.32 0.98
C SER A 85 18.41 5.36 1.53
N PRO A 86 18.89 6.40 2.26
CA PRO A 86 18.01 7.44 2.79
C PRO A 86 17.31 8.23 1.67
N TRP A 87 17.93 8.35 0.50
CA TRP A 87 17.34 9.01 -0.65
C TRP A 87 16.13 8.26 -1.21
N VAL A 88 16.17 6.92 -1.19
CA VAL A 88 15.02 6.10 -1.59
C VAL A 88 13.88 6.26 -0.60
N VAL A 89 14.17 6.27 0.72
CA VAL A 89 13.16 6.51 1.76
C VAL A 89 12.53 7.89 1.57
N LEU A 90 13.34 8.92 1.35
CA LEU A 90 12.85 10.28 1.10
C LEU A 90 11.98 10.34 -0.16
N ALA A 91 12.42 9.75 -1.28
CA ALA A 91 11.67 9.74 -2.53
C ALA A 91 10.30 9.06 -2.37
N VAL A 92 10.24 7.93 -1.68
CA VAL A 92 9.00 7.20 -1.38
C VAL A 92 8.08 8.03 -0.47
N ALA A 93 8.63 8.68 0.58
CA ALA A 93 7.85 9.53 1.48
C ALA A 93 7.26 10.74 0.74
N VAL A 94 8.06 11.45 -0.05
CA VAL A 94 7.61 12.59 -0.86
C VAL A 94 6.53 12.14 -1.86
N TYR A 95 6.76 11.03 -2.56
CA TYR A 95 5.77 10.48 -3.50
C TYR A 95 4.44 10.16 -2.80
N PHE A 96 4.50 9.49 -1.65
CA PHE A 96 3.28 9.14 -0.91
C PHE A 96 2.52 10.38 -0.45
N LEU A 97 3.20 11.33 0.16
CA LEU A 97 2.60 12.57 0.65
C LEU A 97 2.05 13.45 -0.47
N ALA A 98 2.68 13.47 -1.63
CA ALA A 98 2.23 14.26 -2.78
C ALA A 98 0.96 13.72 -3.43
N PHE A 99 0.79 12.39 -3.51
CA PHE A 99 -0.28 11.79 -4.33
C PHE A 99 -1.39 11.14 -3.52
N TYR A 100 -1.07 10.45 -2.43
CA TYR A 100 -2.08 9.62 -1.74
C TYR A 100 -3.16 10.40 -0.99
N PRO A 101 -2.87 11.57 -0.35
CA PRO A 101 -3.93 12.33 0.31
C PRO A 101 -5.04 12.80 -0.63
N SER A 102 -4.69 13.21 -1.86
CA SER A 102 -5.69 13.59 -2.86
C SER A 102 -6.53 12.40 -3.32
N VAL A 103 -5.89 11.26 -3.60
CA VAL A 103 -6.58 10.04 -4.02
C VAL A 103 -7.55 9.55 -2.94
N MET A 104 -7.12 9.54 -1.67
CA MET A 104 -7.98 9.15 -0.55
C MET A 104 -9.18 10.08 -0.38
N ARG A 105 -9.01 11.40 -0.61
CA ARG A 105 -10.11 12.37 -0.55
C ARG A 105 -11.08 12.20 -1.73
N GLU A 106 -10.57 11.96 -2.94
CA GLU A 106 -11.37 11.68 -4.13
C GLU A 106 -12.23 10.42 -3.92
N GLU A 107 -11.63 9.34 -3.38
CA GLU A 107 -12.35 8.11 -3.05
C GLU A 107 -13.38 8.31 -1.93
N ALA A 108 -13.03 9.08 -0.90
CA ALA A 108 -13.94 9.44 0.18
C ALA A 108 -15.17 10.23 -0.34
N ALA A 109 -14.97 11.20 -1.23
CA ALA A 109 -16.04 11.95 -1.84
C ALA A 109 -16.95 11.08 -2.73
N PHE A 110 -16.35 10.18 -3.51
CA PHE A 110 -17.09 9.21 -4.34
C PHE A 110 -17.97 8.29 -3.47
N LEU A 111 -17.41 7.72 -2.40
CA LEU A 111 -18.15 6.83 -1.50
C LEU A 111 -19.25 7.57 -0.71
N ALA A 112 -18.99 8.80 -0.30
CA ALA A 112 -19.99 9.66 0.36
C ALA A 112 -21.20 9.95 -0.56
N GLY A 113 -20.95 10.19 -1.84
CA GLY A 113 -22.02 10.38 -2.82
C GLY A 113 -22.79 9.10 -3.15
N LYS A 114 -22.13 7.95 -3.06
CA LYS A 114 -22.73 6.65 -3.42
C LYS A 114 -23.49 5.98 -2.27
N PHE A 115 -23.05 6.13 -1.04
CA PHE A 115 -23.59 5.53 0.18
C PHE A 115 -23.82 6.60 1.27
N PRO A 116 -24.65 7.64 1.04
CA PRO A 116 -24.67 8.83 1.91
C PRO A 116 -24.89 8.52 3.41
N PRO A 117 -25.93 7.76 3.82
CA PRO A 117 -26.16 7.53 5.24
C PRO A 117 -25.11 6.61 5.87
N GLU A 118 -24.77 5.51 5.22
CA GLU A 118 -23.81 4.51 5.73
C GLU A 118 -22.41 5.09 5.82
N TYR A 119 -22.01 5.86 4.80
CA TYR A 119 -20.69 6.50 4.77
C TYR A 119 -20.53 7.52 5.89
N SER A 120 -21.54 8.38 6.12
CA SER A 120 -21.50 9.40 7.15
C SER A 120 -21.33 8.83 8.55
N ALA A 121 -22.10 7.79 8.90
CA ALA A 121 -21.99 7.09 10.16
C ALA A 121 -20.61 6.42 10.35
N TRP A 122 -20.12 5.76 9.30
CA TRP A 122 -18.80 5.13 9.32
C TRP A 122 -17.66 6.16 9.40
N ALA A 123 -17.72 7.23 8.62
CA ALA A 123 -16.69 8.27 8.59
C ALA A 123 -16.58 9.06 9.90
N ALA A 124 -17.67 9.18 10.66
CA ALA A 124 -17.65 9.78 11.99
C ALA A 124 -16.88 8.93 13.02
N ALA A 125 -16.85 7.60 12.85
CA ALA A 125 -16.25 6.66 13.79
C ALA A 125 -14.85 6.19 13.40
N VAL A 126 -14.53 6.15 12.09
CA VAL A 126 -13.29 5.57 11.56
C VAL A 126 -12.44 6.64 10.86
N PRO A 127 -11.16 6.80 11.22
CA PRO A 127 -10.28 7.80 10.63
C PRO A 127 -9.99 7.52 9.15
N LEU A 128 -9.65 8.57 8.41
CA LEU A 128 -9.40 8.47 6.97
C LEU A 128 -8.21 7.56 6.66
N PHE A 129 -7.10 7.65 7.41
CA PHE A 129 -5.86 6.95 7.10
C PHE A 129 -5.24 6.24 8.30
N TRP A 130 -4.81 6.95 9.35
CA TRP A 130 -4.10 6.33 10.48
C TRP A 130 -5.01 5.33 11.21
N PRO A 131 -4.60 4.05 11.29
CA PRO A 131 -5.45 3.03 11.91
C PRO A 131 -5.62 3.29 13.42
N ARG A 132 -6.86 3.20 13.90
CA ARG A 132 -7.14 3.13 15.33
C ARG A 132 -6.92 1.72 15.86
N LEU A 133 -6.53 1.59 17.11
CA LEU A 133 -6.28 0.28 17.73
C LEU A 133 -7.57 -0.52 17.92
N ALA A 134 -8.62 0.11 18.44
CA ALA A 134 -9.91 -0.55 18.63
C ALA A 134 -10.79 -0.38 17.37
N PRO A 135 -11.47 -1.45 16.92
CA PRO A 135 -12.38 -1.35 15.78
C PRO A 135 -13.60 -0.47 16.11
N ALA A 136 -14.12 0.26 15.12
CA ALA A 136 -15.30 1.11 15.27
C ALA A 136 -16.19 1.06 14.03
N GLY A 137 -17.43 1.55 14.19
CA GLY A 137 -18.43 1.56 13.14
C GLY A 137 -19.11 0.20 12.92
N PRO A 138 -20.05 0.14 11.95
CA PRO A 138 -20.76 -1.07 11.61
C PRO A 138 -19.81 -2.14 11.03
N ARG A 139 -19.99 -3.40 11.42
CA ARG A 139 -19.15 -4.52 10.96
C ARG A 139 -19.85 -5.31 9.86
N ALA A 140 -20.16 -4.68 8.76
CA ALA A 140 -21.04 -5.21 7.72
C ALA A 140 -20.36 -6.15 6.69
N SER A 141 -19.02 -6.22 6.65
CA SER A 141 -18.30 -7.05 5.66
C SER A 141 -17.59 -8.24 6.31
N ARG A 142 -17.59 -9.39 5.60
CA ARG A 142 -16.84 -10.60 5.97
C ARG A 142 -15.71 -10.81 4.98
N PHE A 143 -14.65 -11.48 5.44
CA PHE A 143 -13.53 -11.86 4.57
C PHE A 143 -13.95 -12.96 3.60
N ASP A 144 -13.60 -12.78 2.31
CA ASP A 144 -13.82 -13.76 1.25
C ASP A 144 -12.62 -13.82 0.30
N TRP A 145 -12.05 -14.99 0.09
CA TRP A 145 -10.97 -15.23 -0.86
C TRP A 145 -11.38 -14.96 -2.31
N GLY A 146 -12.65 -15.15 -2.66
CA GLY A 146 -13.20 -14.79 -3.95
C GLY A 146 -13.04 -13.29 -4.25
N GLN A 147 -13.21 -12.44 -3.22
CA GLN A 147 -12.99 -10.98 -3.35
C GLN A 147 -11.51 -10.65 -3.56
N VAL A 148 -10.58 -11.30 -2.85
CA VAL A 148 -9.13 -11.14 -3.06
C VAL A 148 -8.77 -11.40 -4.53
N ARG A 149 -9.28 -12.50 -5.09
CA ARG A 149 -9.07 -12.87 -6.50
C ARG A 149 -9.71 -11.87 -7.46
N SER A 150 -10.97 -11.49 -7.23
CA SER A 150 -11.73 -10.52 -8.03
C SER A 150 -11.06 -9.13 -8.03
N ASN A 151 -10.54 -8.70 -6.88
CA ASN A 151 -9.81 -7.45 -6.71
C ASN A 151 -8.40 -7.49 -7.30
N ARG A 152 -7.96 -8.64 -7.83
CA ARG A 152 -6.65 -8.87 -8.46
C ARG A 152 -5.47 -8.59 -7.53
N GLU A 153 -5.65 -8.78 -6.22
CA GLU A 153 -4.60 -8.50 -5.24
C GLU A 153 -3.40 -9.45 -5.40
N TRP A 154 -3.61 -10.63 -6.00
CA TRP A 154 -2.54 -11.54 -6.38
C TRP A 154 -1.43 -10.89 -7.22
N ARG A 155 -1.73 -9.78 -7.93
CA ARG A 155 -0.72 -9.04 -8.72
C ARG A 155 0.30 -8.36 -7.81
N THR A 156 -0.14 -7.76 -6.70
CA THR A 156 0.76 -7.17 -5.71
C THR A 156 1.54 -8.27 -4.99
N ALA A 157 0.86 -9.35 -4.62
CA ALA A 157 1.47 -10.51 -3.99
C ALA A 157 2.57 -11.15 -4.85
N LEU A 158 2.43 -11.18 -6.18
CA LEU A 158 3.47 -11.64 -7.10
C LEU A 158 4.56 -10.59 -7.38
N ALA A 159 4.21 -9.30 -7.35
CA ALA A 159 5.19 -8.25 -7.59
C ALA A 159 6.24 -8.16 -6.47
N LEU A 160 5.85 -8.39 -5.21
CA LEU A 160 6.77 -8.30 -4.08
C LEU A 160 7.94 -9.29 -4.17
N PRO A 161 7.77 -10.60 -4.42
CA PRO A 161 8.88 -11.53 -4.64
C PRO A 161 9.81 -11.13 -5.80
N LEU A 162 9.26 -10.55 -6.87
CA LEU A 162 10.08 -10.07 -7.99
C LEU A 162 10.97 -8.88 -7.58
N VAL A 163 10.42 -7.94 -6.81
CA VAL A 163 11.20 -6.81 -6.26
C VAL A 163 12.28 -7.33 -5.31
N VAL A 164 11.97 -8.32 -4.47
CA VAL A 164 12.94 -8.97 -3.58
C VAL A 164 14.07 -9.62 -4.38
N ALA A 165 13.73 -10.43 -5.39
CA ALA A 165 14.72 -11.08 -6.24
C ALA A 165 15.64 -10.06 -6.92
N LEU A 166 15.08 -8.94 -7.42
CA LEU A 166 15.84 -7.85 -7.99
C LEU A 166 16.81 -7.23 -6.97
N LEU A 167 16.33 -6.90 -5.75
CA LEU A 167 17.16 -6.30 -4.71
C LEU A 167 18.29 -7.24 -4.26
N VAL A 168 18.04 -8.54 -4.19
CA VAL A 168 19.05 -9.55 -3.84
C VAL A 168 20.08 -9.71 -4.97
N ALA A 169 19.64 -9.71 -6.24
CA ALA A 169 20.50 -9.85 -7.40
C ALA A 169 21.36 -8.60 -7.69
N LEU A 170 20.88 -7.42 -7.32
CA LEU A 170 21.49 -6.13 -7.69
C LEU A 170 22.96 -5.99 -7.29
N PRO A 171 23.45 -6.38 -6.08
CA PRO A 171 24.86 -6.32 -5.72
C PRO A 171 25.74 -7.22 -6.58
N TYR A 172 25.24 -8.39 -6.96
CA TYR A 172 25.96 -9.33 -7.82
C TYR A 172 26.07 -8.81 -9.25
N ALA A 173 24.97 -8.28 -9.80
CA ALA A 173 24.96 -7.66 -11.11
C ALA A 173 25.94 -6.49 -11.21
N ARG A 174 25.98 -5.61 -10.20
CA ARG A 174 26.92 -4.48 -10.17
C ARG A 174 28.37 -4.93 -10.14
N ARG A 175 28.72 -5.92 -9.33
CA ARG A 175 30.08 -6.48 -9.29
C ARG A 175 30.50 -7.06 -10.65
N ALA A 176 29.57 -7.70 -11.37
CA ALA A 176 29.83 -8.28 -12.68
C ALA A 176 30.16 -7.26 -13.77
N ILE A 177 29.67 -6.02 -13.63
CA ILE A 177 29.90 -4.90 -14.57
C ILE A 177 30.91 -3.85 -14.04
N GLY A 178 31.61 -4.16 -12.94
CA GLY A 178 32.66 -3.30 -12.38
C GLY A 178 32.17 -2.06 -11.63
N LEU A 179 30.90 -2.06 -11.15
CA LEU A 179 30.28 -0.98 -10.36
C LEU A 179 30.17 -1.32 -8.86
#